data_80b5985b396ba10031c0bea7278307f7
#
_entry.id   80b5985b396ba10031c0bea7278307f7
#
_cell.length_a   1.000
_cell.length_b   1.000
_cell.length_c   1.000
_cell.angle_alpha   90.00
_cell.angle_beta   90.00
_cell.angle_gamma   90.00
#
_symmetry.space_group_name_H-M   'P 1'
#
loop_
_entity.id
_entity.type
_entity.pdbx_description
1 polymer ?
#
loop_
_entity_poly.entity_id
_entity_poly.type
_entity_poly.pdbx_seq_one_letter_code
_entity_poly.pdbx_strand_id
1 'polypeptide(L)'
;MRILLIEDETELATRIRKALRGAGFVVDHAGDGDSGWYMGDTQDFDAVVLDLGLPRLSGLDVLKRWRAAGRDLPVLILTARSGWTERVKGLNAGADDYLEKPFQIEEIVARLRALTRRSAGKASSLLRHDGIALDASAGIVTRGGEPIELTAKELRILTYMMHHPDKIVSQSELLDHIYTFDEPRQSNTVEVYIGRLRKKLGHEAIRTIRGLGYRLGPVDHASQ
;
A
#
# COMPACT_ATOMS: atom_id res chain seq x y z
N MET A 1 -0.04 -4.01 -0.07
CA MET A 1 0.24 -2.55 0.02
C MET A 1 0.13 -2.13 1.48
N ARG A 2 1.09 -1.34 1.97
CA ARG A 2 1.21 -0.89 3.36
C ARG A 2 0.84 0.59 3.48
N ILE A 3 -0.10 0.91 4.35
CA ILE A 3 -0.66 2.26 4.52
C ILE A 3 -0.33 2.77 5.92
N LEU A 4 0.11 4.02 6.01
CA LEU A 4 0.19 4.75 7.27
C LEU A 4 -1.09 5.58 7.44
N LEU A 5 -1.82 5.34 8.52
CA LEU A 5 -2.98 6.14 8.93
C LEU A 5 -2.55 7.06 10.09
N ILE A 6 -2.72 8.37 9.91
CA ILE A 6 -2.45 9.37 10.95
C ILE A 6 -3.77 10.09 11.25
N GLU A 7 -4.38 9.72 12.37
CA GLU A 7 -5.70 10.17 12.80
C GLU A 7 -5.76 10.08 14.33
N ASP A 8 -6.11 11.13 15.03
CA ASP A 8 -6.15 11.21 16.49
C ASP A 8 -7.49 10.75 17.08
N GLU A 9 -8.57 10.84 16.32
CA GLU A 9 -9.88 10.35 16.74
C GLU A 9 -9.90 8.81 16.72
N THR A 10 -9.77 8.19 17.90
CA THR A 10 -9.60 6.73 18.07
C THR A 10 -10.73 5.93 17.43
N GLU A 11 -11.98 6.40 17.51
CA GLU A 11 -13.12 5.69 16.94
C GLU A 11 -13.05 5.70 15.40
N LEU A 12 -12.80 6.86 14.80
CA LEU A 12 -12.64 7.01 13.36
C LEU A 12 -11.45 6.20 12.85
N ALA A 13 -10.28 6.30 13.50
CA ALA A 13 -9.09 5.52 13.19
C ALA A 13 -9.37 4.01 13.21
N THR A 14 -10.11 3.52 14.21
CA THR A 14 -10.48 2.10 14.32
C THR A 14 -11.38 1.67 13.15
N ARG A 15 -12.35 2.47 12.78
CA ARG A 15 -13.25 2.19 11.64
C ARG A 15 -12.48 2.17 10.32
N ILE A 16 -11.62 3.17 10.07
CA ILE A 16 -10.79 3.24 8.86
C ILE A 16 -9.85 2.04 8.80
N ARG A 17 -9.13 1.72 9.89
CA ARG A 17 -8.21 0.56 9.94
C ARG A 17 -8.94 -0.75 9.61
N LYS A 18 -10.13 -0.97 10.19
CA LYS A 18 -10.94 -2.18 9.93
C LYS A 18 -11.30 -2.30 8.45
N ALA A 19 -11.75 -1.22 7.83
CA ALA A 19 -12.13 -1.22 6.42
C ALA A 19 -10.93 -1.43 5.49
N LEU A 20 -9.82 -0.74 5.74
CA LEU A 20 -8.59 -0.89 4.95
C LEU A 20 -8.01 -2.29 5.05
N ARG A 21 -8.00 -2.89 6.27
CA ARG A 21 -7.58 -4.29 6.46
C ARG A 21 -8.50 -5.27 5.73
N GLY A 22 -9.82 -5.03 5.76
CA GLY A 22 -10.80 -5.79 4.99
C GLY A 22 -10.60 -5.67 3.47
N ALA A 23 -10.10 -4.52 3.00
CA ALA A 23 -9.75 -4.29 1.60
C ALA A 23 -8.35 -4.84 1.19
N GLY A 24 -7.64 -5.52 2.10
CA GLY A 24 -6.36 -6.19 1.84
C GLY A 24 -5.11 -5.37 2.17
N PHE A 25 -5.24 -4.13 2.67
CA PHE A 25 -4.10 -3.33 3.10
C PHE A 25 -3.50 -3.80 4.42
N VAL A 26 -2.21 -3.60 4.60
CA VAL A 26 -1.54 -3.57 5.91
C VAL A 26 -1.59 -2.14 6.41
N VAL A 27 -2.01 -1.91 7.65
CA VAL A 27 -2.25 -0.56 8.17
C VAL A 27 -1.54 -0.37 9.48
N ASP A 28 -0.57 0.53 9.49
CA ASP A 28 0.04 1.09 10.69
C ASP A 28 -0.67 2.39 11.06
N HIS A 29 -0.65 2.74 12.35
CA HIS A 29 -1.41 3.87 12.86
C HIS A 29 -0.57 4.76 13.78
N ALA A 30 -0.70 6.06 13.62
CA ALA A 30 -0.20 7.08 14.52
C ALA A 30 -1.35 7.99 14.96
N GLY A 31 -1.44 8.28 16.27
CA GLY A 31 -2.50 9.12 16.84
C GLY A 31 -2.12 10.61 16.96
N ASP A 32 -0.97 11.03 16.43
CA ASP A 32 -0.50 12.42 16.45
C ASP A 32 0.49 12.71 15.33
N GLY A 33 0.71 14.00 15.06
CA GLY A 33 1.55 14.43 13.95
C GLY A 33 3.03 14.13 14.11
N ASP A 34 3.59 14.17 15.33
CA ASP A 34 5.02 13.88 15.54
C ASP A 34 5.32 12.40 15.30
N SER A 35 4.50 11.51 15.86
CA SER A 35 4.61 10.06 15.63
C SER A 35 4.40 9.72 14.15
N GLY A 36 3.41 10.34 13.51
CA GLY A 36 3.12 10.16 12.09
C GLY A 36 4.28 10.64 11.21
N TRP A 37 4.81 11.83 11.49
CA TRP A 37 5.99 12.34 10.79
C TRP A 37 7.17 11.38 10.90
N TYR A 38 7.51 10.95 12.12
CA TYR A 38 8.63 10.04 12.37
C TYR A 38 8.47 8.71 11.60
N MET A 39 7.28 8.10 11.64
CA MET A 39 7.04 6.84 10.93
C MET A 39 7.18 7.00 9.41
N GLY A 40 6.60 8.05 8.83
CA GLY A 40 6.70 8.30 7.39
C GLY A 40 8.09 8.74 6.92
N ASP A 41 8.93 9.25 7.82
CA ASP A 41 10.32 9.61 7.53
C ASP A 41 11.25 8.39 7.57
N THR A 42 11.02 7.47 8.52
CA THR A 42 11.93 6.35 8.82
C THR A 42 11.54 5.02 8.19
N GLN A 43 10.30 4.89 7.71
CA GLN A 43 9.78 3.65 7.15
C GLN A 43 9.17 3.88 5.77
N ASP A 44 9.03 2.80 4.99
CA ASP A 44 8.44 2.86 3.67
C ASP A 44 6.94 2.47 3.73
N PHE A 45 6.12 3.31 3.10
CA PHE A 45 4.68 3.11 2.93
C PHE A 45 4.29 3.34 1.47
N ASP A 46 3.28 2.61 1.00
CA ASP A 46 2.76 2.76 -0.36
C ASP A 46 1.84 3.98 -0.50
N ALA A 47 1.20 4.39 0.60
CA ALA A 47 0.46 5.65 0.72
C ALA A 47 0.20 6.01 2.19
N VAL A 48 -0.17 7.25 2.42
CA VAL A 48 -0.53 7.79 3.74
C VAL A 48 -1.94 8.34 3.69
N VAL A 49 -2.71 8.10 4.76
CA VAL A 49 -3.95 8.81 5.08
C VAL A 49 -3.62 9.77 6.23
N LEU A 50 -3.79 11.06 6.01
CA LEU A 50 -3.31 12.11 6.90
C LEU A 50 -4.45 13.07 7.28
N ASP A 51 -4.85 13.08 8.56
CA ASP A 51 -5.70 14.14 9.06
C ASP A 51 -4.89 15.45 9.21
N LEU A 52 -5.52 16.57 8.91
CA LEU A 52 -4.92 17.90 9.12
C LEU A 52 -5.06 18.39 10.56
N GLY A 53 -6.08 17.94 11.30
CA GLY A 53 -6.42 18.40 12.64
C GLY A 53 -5.65 17.75 13.79
N LEU A 54 -4.47 17.20 13.51
CA LEU A 54 -3.69 16.43 14.48
C LEU A 54 -3.16 17.27 15.66
N PRO A 55 -3.04 16.68 16.85
CA PRO A 55 -2.36 17.28 17.97
C PRO A 55 -0.84 17.29 17.78
N ARG A 56 -0.14 18.16 18.52
CA ARG A 56 1.31 18.41 18.52
C ARG A 56 1.80 19.03 17.21
N LEU A 57 1.87 18.27 16.13
CA LEU A 57 2.26 18.73 14.81
C LEU A 57 1.08 18.62 13.86
N SER A 58 0.68 19.74 13.21
CA SER A 58 -0.44 19.71 12.26
C SER A 58 -0.13 18.81 11.06
N GLY A 59 -1.16 18.13 10.49
CA GLY A 59 -0.95 17.29 9.32
C GLY A 59 -0.38 18.05 8.13
N LEU A 60 -0.70 19.33 7.97
CA LEU A 60 -0.10 20.16 6.92
C LEU A 60 1.40 20.35 7.13
N ASP A 61 1.85 20.52 8.37
CA ASP A 61 3.28 20.67 8.67
C ASP A 61 4.02 19.32 8.56
N VAL A 62 3.36 18.20 8.90
CA VAL A 62 3.86 16.85 8.61
C VAL A 62 4.17 16.71 7.13
N LEU A 63 3.19 17.00 6.27
CA LEU A 63 3.35 16.90 4.81
C LEU A 63 4.48 17.79 4.29
N LYS A 64 4.53 19.05 4.72
CA LYS A 64 5.61 19.99 4.31
C LYS A 64 6.98 19.48 4.70
N ARG A 65 7.14 18.93 5.92
CA ARG A 65 8.42 18.36 6.38
C ARG A 65 8.84 17.17 5.51
N TRP A 66 7.93 16.26 5.18
CA TRP A 66 8.25 15.15 4.27
C TRP A 66 8.70 15.64 2.90
N ARG A 67 7.97 16.59 2.30
CA ARG A 67 8.34 17.15 0.99
C ARG A 67 9.68 17.88 1.02
N ALA A 68 9.94 18.65 2.09
CA ALA A 68 11.24 19.30 2.28
C ALA A 68 12.40 18.31 2.46
N ALA A 69 12.14 17.12 3.03
CA ALA A 69 13.10 16.03 3.15
C ALA A 69 13.20 15.14 1.88
N GLY A 70 12.51 15.49 0.79
CA GLY A 70 12.52 14.72 -0.45
C GLY A 70 11.71 13.41 -0.39
N ARG A 71 10.80 13.27 0.58
CA ARG A 71 9.92 12.09 0.69
C ARG A 71 8.70 12.26 -0.21
N ASP A 72 8.59 11.44 -1.26
CA ASP A 72 7.52 11.46 -2.26
C ASP A 72 6.38 10.47 -1.95
N LEU A 73 6.09 10.25 -0.66
CA LEU A 73 4.99 9.39 -0.22
C LEU A 73 3.66 9.90 -0.80
N PRO A 74 2.84 9.03 -1.44
CA PRO A 74 1.50 9.40 -1.86
C PRO A 74 0.60 9.68 -0.64
N VAL A 75 0.00 10.89 -0.57
CA VAL A 75 -0.76 11.35 0.58
C VAL A 75 -2.19 11.68 0.21
N LEU A 76 -3.14 11.00 0.86
CA LEU A 76 -4.55 11.35 0.92
C LEU A 76 -4.81 12.16 2.20
N ILE A 77 -5.17 13.43 2.06
CA ILE A 77 -5.56 14.27 3.18
C ILE A 77 -7.01 13.99 3.59
N LEU A 78 -7.26 13.85 4.90
CA LEU A 78 -8.58 13.95 5.51
C LEU A 78 -8.69 15.29 6.22
N THR A 79 -9.87 15.94 6.16
CA THR A 79 -10.06 17.22 6.83
C THR A 79 -11.52 17.53 7.15
N ALA A 80 -11.77 18.13 8.30
CA ALA A 80 -13.07 18.72 8.67
C ALA A 80 -13.26 20.13 8.10
N ARG A 81 -12.20 20.75 7.55
CA ARG A 81 -12.26 22.10 7.03
C ARG A 81 -12.80 22.11 5.61
N SER A 82 -14.09 22.44 5.49
CA SER A 82 -14.75 22.69 4.20
C SER A 82 -14.28 24.05 3.65
N GLY A 83 -13.65 24.02 2.51
CA GLY A 83 -13.31 25.25 1.80
C GLY A 83 -12.29 25.01 0.70
N TRP A 84 -12.53 25.65 -0.46
CA TRP A 84 -11.60 25.53 -1.60
C TRP A 84 -10.18 26.01 -1.22
N THR A 85 -10.05 27.01 -0.34
CA THR A 85 -8.78 27.57 0.11
C THR A 85 -7.92 26.54 0.86
N GLU A 86 -8.51 25.74 1.75
CA GLU A 86 -7.78 24.71 2.50
C GLU A 86 -7.40 23.54 1.58
N ARG A 87 -8.27 23.17 0.63
CA ARG A 87 -7.96 22.18 -0.40
C ARG A 87 -6.77 22.64 -1.25
N VAL A 88 -6.77 23.88 -1.72
CA VAL A 88 -5.67 24.44 -2.51
C VAL A 88 -4.37 24.48 -1.70
N LYS A 89 -4.41 24.84 -0.41
CA LYS A 89 -3.23 24.80 0.48
C LYS A 89 -2.68 23.38 0.61
N GLY A 90 -3.54 22.38 0.81
CA GLY A 90 -3.12 20.97 0.92
C GLY A 90 -2.47 20.46 -0.37
N LEU A 91 -3.09 20.71 -1.52
CA LEU A 91 -2.56 20.33 -2.82
C LEU A 91 -1.24 21.06 -3.14
N ASN A 92 -1.16 22.37 -2.87
CA ASN A 92 0.09 23.14 -3.03
C ASN A 92 1.20 22.70 -2.07
N ALA A 93 0.85 22.11 -0.91
CA ALA A 93 1.80 21.50 0.00
C ALA A 93 2.31 20.13 -0.49
N GLY A 94 1.78 19.62 -1.60
CA GLY A 94 2.21 18.37 -2.24
C GLY A 94 1.35 17.16 -1.87
N ALA A 95 0.08 17.34 -1.46
CA ALA A 95 -0.86 16.22 -1.34
C ALA A 95 -1.29 15.71 -2.72
N ASP A 96 -1.54 14.40 -2.81
CA ASP A 96 -1.93 13.75 -4.06
C ASP A 96 -3.45 13.62 -4.21
N ASP A 97 -4.19 13.63 -3.10
CA ASP A 97 -5.66 13.64 -3.10
C ASP A 97 -6.18 14.21 -1.78
N TYR A 98 -7.47 14.52 -1.74
CA TYR A 98 -8.12 15.24 -0.65
C TYR A 98 -9.54 14.72 -0.44
N LEU A 99 -9.93 14.48 0.82
CA LEU A 99 -11.26 14.01 1.19
C LEU A 99 -11.79 14.80 2.40
N GLU A 100 -12.96 15.40 2.23
CA GLU A 100 -13.62 16.23 3.24
C GLU A 100 -14.48 15.37 4.17
N LYS A 101 -14.42 15.62 5.48
CA LYS A 101 -15.31 15.05 6.49
C LYS A 101 -16.66 15.80 6.48
N PRO A 102 -17.83 15.13 6.50
CA PRO A 102 -18.02 13.67 6.62
C PRO A 102 -17.89 12.95 5.27
N PHE A 103 -17.30 11.75 5.29
CA PHE A 103 -17.09 10.89 4.13
C PHE A 103 -17.59 9.46 4.38
N GLN A 104 -17.75 8.69 3.31
CA GLN A 104 -17.93 7.25 3.38
C GLN A 104 -16.56 6.56 3.43
N ILE A 105 -16.40 5.55 4.30
CA ILE A 105 -15.10 4.87 4.48
C ILE A 105 -14.69 4.14 3.19
N GLU A 106 -15.65 3.66 2.42
CA GLU A 106 -15.43 3.03 1.11
C GLU A 106 -14.74 3.99 0.12
N GLU A 107 -14.97 5.29 0.26
CA GLU A 107 -14.30 6.31 -0.56
C GLU A 107 -12.80 6.38 -0.27
N ILE A 108 -12.40 6.28 1.01
CA ILE A 108 -10.97 6.20 1.37
C ILE A 108 -10.33 4.99 0.69
N VAL A 109 -10.98 3.81 0.75
CA VAL A 109 -10.48 2.59 0.11
C VAL A 109 -10.30 2.79 -1.40
N ALA A 110 -11.29 3.36 -2.07
CA ALA A 110 -11.24 3.60 -3.52
C ALA A 110 -10.13 4.58 -3.90
N ARG A 111 -9.96 5.68 -3.16
CA ARG A 111 -8.92 6.69 -3.38
C ARG A 111 -7.52 6.13 -3.13
N LEU A 112 -7.32 5.36 -2.06
CA LEU A 112 -6.03 4.72 -1.78
C LEU A 112 -5.65 3.71 -2.85
N ARG A 113 -6.59 2.91 -3.35
CA ARG A 113 -6.35 2.02 -4.51
C ARG A 113 -5.92 2.80 -5.75
N ALA A 114 -6.55 3.94 -6.00
CA ALA A 114 -6.18 4.80 -7.12
C ALA A 114 -4.80 5.45 -6.93
N LEU A 115 -4.47 5.90 -5.71
CA LEU A 115 -3.17 6.47 -5.36
C LEU A 115 -2.05 5.46 -5.52
N THR A 116 -2.15 4.30 -4.85
CA THR A 116 -1.12 3.24 -4.90
C THR A 116 -0.93 2.68 -6.31
N ARG A 117 -1.99 2.62 -7.10
CA ARG A 117 -1.90 2.24 -8.52
C ARG A 117 -1.13 3.28 -9.34
N ARG A 118 -1.42 4.58 -9.17
CA ARG A 118 -0.75 5.67 -9.90
C ARG A 118 0.73 5.77 -9.53
N SER A 119 1.07 5.66 -8.25
CA SER A 119 2.47 5.69 -7.80
C SER A 119 3.29 4.51 -8.35
N ALA A 120 2.66 3.36 -8.55
CA ALA A 120 3.28 2.22 -9.24
C ALA A 120 3.28 2.32 -10.78
N GLY A 121 2.88 3.45 -11.36
CA GLY A 121 2.83 3.67 -12.82
C GLY A 121 1.78 2.83 -13.56
N LYS A 122 0.76 2.31 -12.85
CA LYS A 122 -0.29 1.45 -13.45
C LYS A 122 -1.57 2.22 -13.73
N ALA A 123 -2.07 2.15 -14.96
CA ALA A 123 -3.32 2.79 -15.37
C ALA A 123 -4.56 1.97 -14.96
N SER A 124 -4.46 0.63 -14.98
CA SER A 124 -5.56 -0.30 -14.74
C SER A 124 -5.49 -0.96 -13.36
N SER A 125 -6.66 -1.26 -12.75
CA SER A 125 -6.75 -2.13 -11.57
C SER A 125 -6.46 -3.59 -11.89
N LEU A 126 -6.57 -3.98 -13.16
CA LEU A 126 -6.22 -5.30 -13.65
C LEU A 126 -4.73 -5.35 -13.99
N LEU A 127 -3.96 -5.95 -13.10
CA LEU A 127 -2.53 -6.19 -13.28
C LEU A 127 -2.33 -7.49 -14.06
N ARG A 128 -1.40 -7.49 -15.01
CA ARG A 128 -1.07 -8.68 -15.82
C ARG A 128 0.44 -8.89 -15.85
N HIS A 129 0.86 -10.13 -15.65
CA HIS A 129 2.26 -10.53 -15.74
C HIS A 129 2.37 -12.04 -15.99
N ASP A 130 3.05 -12.46 -17.05
CA ASP A 130 3.35 -13.87 -17.37
C ASP A 130 2.13 -14.82 -17.21
N GLY A 131 1.01 -14.50 -17.87
CA GLY A 131 -0.22 -15.28 -17.82
C GLY A 131 -0.99 -15.19 -16.51
N ILE A 132 -0.48 -14.47 -15.49
CA ILE A 132 -1.19 -14.14 -14.26
C ILE A 132 -1.96 -12.85 -14.48
N ALA A 133 -3.23 -12.82 -14.10
CA ALA A 133 -4.03 -11.61 -14.01
C ALA A 133 -4.59 -11.46 -12.59
N LEU A 134 -4.43 -10.27 -12.03
CA LEU A 134 -4.91 -9.90 -10.71
C LEU A 134 -5.79 -8.66 -10.82
N ASP A 135 -7.07 -8.77 -10.51
CA ASP A 135 -7.91 -7.62 -10.22
C ASP A 135 -7.68 -7.21 -8.77
N ALA A 136 -6.87 -6.16 -8.57
CA ALA A 136 -6.54 -5.66 -7.24
C ALA A 136 -7.75 -5.05 -6.51
N SER A 137 -8.83 -4.69 -7.23
CA SER A 137 -10.07 -4.15 -6.64
C SER A 137 -10.98 -5.24 -6.10
N ALA A 138 -11.09 -6.35 -6.82
CA ALA A 138 -11.92 -7.49 -6.45
C ALA A 138 -11.14 -8.56 -5.64
N GLY A 139 -9.80 -8.51 -5.65
CA GLY A 139 -8.96 -9.55 -5.05
C GLY A 139 -9.01 -10.88 -5.82
N ILE A 140 -9.36 -10.84 -7.10
CA ILE A 140 -9.50 -12.02 -7.96
C ILE A 140 -8.19 -12.25 -8.72
N VAL A 141 -7.67 -13.47 -8.63
CA VAL A 141 -6.47 -13.90 -9.34
C VAL A 141 -6.82 -15.00 -10.32
N THR A 142 -6.29 -14.91 -11.53
CA THR A 142 -6.39 -15.98 -12.54
C THR A 142 -5.01 -16.28 -13.12
N ARG A 143 -4.80 -17.51 -13.60
CA ARG A 143 -3.66 -17.90 -14.42
C ARG A 143 -4.14 -18.63 -15.68
N GLY A 144 -3.75 -18.13 -16.85
CA GLY A 144 -4.27 -18.66 -18.11
C GLY A 144 -5.78 -18.59 -18.26
N GLY A 145 -6.45 -17.68 -17.49
CA GLY A 145 -7.92 -17.55 -17.42
C GLY A 145 -8.58 -18.34 -16.29
N GLU A 146 -7.89 -19.33 -15.71
CA GLU A 146 -8.44 -20.15 -14.62
C GLU A 146 -8.27 -19.44 -13.26
N PRO A 147 -9.33 -19.45 -12.39
CA PRO A 147 -9.28 -18.80 -11.09
C PRO A 147 -8.30 -19.52 -10.14
N ILE A 148 -7.56 -18.74 -9.38
CA ILE A 148 -6.61 -19.21 -8.37
C ILE A 148 -7.02 -18.67 -7.00
N GLU A 149 -7.28 -19.56 -6.05
CA GLU A 149 -7.58 -19.18 -4.67
C GLU A 149 -6.30 -18.89 -3.89
N LEU A 150 -6.20 -17.66 -3.38
CA LEU A 150 -5.11 -17.23 -2.51
C LEU A 150 -5.63 -16.87 -1.12
N THR A 151 -4.83 -17.16 -0.10
CA THR A 151 -5.06 -16.62 1.24
C THR A 151 -4.76 -15.12 1.26
N ALA A 152 -5.26 -14.40 2.26
CA ALA A 152 -5.07 -12.94 2.36
C ALA A 152 -3.58 -12.53 2.33
N LYS A 153 -2.68 -13.30 2.97
CA LYS A 153 -1.24 -13.01 2.99
C LYS A 153 -0.57 -13.32 1.63
N GLU A 154 -0.96 -14.41 0.99
CA GLU A 154 -0.49 -14.75 -0.37
C GLU A 154 -0.93 -13.67 -1.38
N LEU A 155 -2.18 -13.22 -1.28
CA LEU A 155 -2.71 -12.14 -2.13
C LEU A 155 -1.96 -10.83 -1.91
N ARG A 156 -1.63 -10.45 -0.65
CA ARG A 156 -0.84 -9.25 -0.34
C ARG A 156 0.54 -9.28 -1.00
N ILE A 157 1.26 -10.41 -0.87
CA ILE A 157 2.57 -10.60 -1.50
C ILE A 157 2.46 -10.47 -3.01
N LEU A 158 1.52 -11.21 -3.63
CA LEU A 158 1.35 -11.18 -5.08
C LEU A 158 0.96 -9.78 -5.56
N THR A 159 0.04 -9.10 -4.87
CA THR A 159 -0.37 -7.74 -5.22
C THR A 159 0.82 -6.78 -5.20
N TYR A 160 1.63 -6.83 -4.15
CA TYR A 160 2.82 -5.99 -4.06
C TYR A 160 3.81 -6.26 -5.21
N MET A 161 4.15 -7.52 -5.45
CA MET A 161 5.06 -7.91 -6.52
C MET A 161 4.53 -7.53 -7.91
N MET A 162 3.22 -7.65 -8.15
CA MET A 162 2.61 -7.28 -9.44
C MET A 162 2.53 -5.76 -9.68
N HIS A 163 2.56 -4.94 -8.63
CA HIS A 163 2.75 -3.50 -8.78
C HIS A 163 4.20 -3.16 -9.15
N HIS A 164 5.17 -4.00 -8.76
CA HIS A 164 6.61 -3.81 -8.97
C HIS A 164 7.24 -5.02 -9.69
N PRO A 165 6.81 -5.37 -10.92
CA PRO A 165 7.15 -6.65 -11.56
C PRO A 165 8.65 -6.84 -11.80
N ASP A 166 9.37 -5.76 -12.07
CA ASP A 166 10.80 -5.78 -12.38
C ASP A 166 11.71 -5.62 -11.16
N LYS A 167 11.10 -5.30 -9.99
CA LYS A 167 11.84 -5.06 -8.75
C LYS A 167 12.24 -6.37 -8.10
N ILE A 168 13.49 -6.43 -7.62
CA ILE A 168 13.90 -7.45 -6.65
C ILE A 168 13.41 -6.98 -5.27
N VAL A 169 12.49 -7.73 -4.70
CA VAL A 169 11.86 -7.42 -3.42
C VAL A 169 12.54 -8.22 -2.33
N SER A 170 13.10 -7.55 -1.32
CA SER A 170 13.78 -8.21 -0.21
C SER A 170 12.79 -8.96 0.69
N GLN A 171 13.31 -9.91 1.47
CA GLN A 171 12.50 -10.64 2.45
C GLN A 171 11.91 -9.71 3.52
N SER A 172 12.69 -8.72 3.99
CA SER A 172 12.23 -7.72 4.95
C SER A 172 11.09 -6.88 4.39
N GLU A 173 11.22 -6.42 3.15
CA GLU A 173 10.20 -5.64 2.47
C GLU A 173 8.89 -6.43 2.28
N LEU A 174 8.95 -7.72 1.94
CA LEU A 174 7.77 -8.58 1.89
C LEU A 174 7.12 -8.76 3.25
N LEU A 175 7.92 -8.88 4.33
CA LEU A 175 7.38 -8.95 5.69
C LEU A 175 6.60 -7.69 6.05
N ASP A 176 7.08 -6.50 5.68
CA ASP A 176 6.39 -5.23 5.92
C ASP A 176 5.03 -5.14 5.20
N HIS A 177 4.87 -5.87 4.09
CA HIS A 177 3.60 -5.96 3.34
C HIS A 177 2.69 -7.10 3.78
N ILE A 178 3.11 -7.92 4.76
CA ILE A 178 2.31 -9.01 5.33
C ILE A 178 1.84 -8.66 6.74
N TYR A 179 2.70 -8.01 7.54
CA TYR A 179 2.52 -7.72 8.95
C TYR A 179 2.54 -6.22 9.23
N THR A 180 1.76 -5.80 10.22
CA THR A 180 1.87 -4.46 10.80
C THR A 180 3.08 -4.39 11.74
N PHE A 181 3.46 -3.18 12.12
CA PHE A 181 4.58 -2.94 13.04
C PHE A 181 4.42 -3.72 14.37
N ASP A 182 3.19 -3.80 14.89
CA ASP A 182 2.87 -4.42 16.19
C ASP A 182 2.68 -5.95 16.12
N GLU A 183 2.68 -6.56 14.92
CA GLU A 183 2.47 -8.00 14.79
C GLU A 183 3.79 -8.77 14.93
N PRO A 184 3.81 -9.91 15.69
CA PRO A 184 5.01 -10.73 15.83
C PRO A 184 5.43 -11.33 14.47
N ARG A 185 6.67 -11.10 14.08
CA ARG A 185 7.27 -11.56 12.82
C ARG A 185 8.02 -12.87 13.05
N GLN A 186 7.69 -13.90 12.26
CA GLN A 186 8.45 -15.17 12.26
C GLN A 186 9.42 -15.19 11.08
N SER A 187 10.66 -15.59 11.31
CA SER A 187 11.76 -15.51 10.34
C SER A 187 11.53 -16.26 9.03
N ASN A 188 10.86 -17.41 9.04
CA ASN A 188 10.70 -18.26 7.85
C ASN A 188 9.36 -18.07 7.13
N THR A 189 8.61 -17.02 7.46
CA THR A 189 7.24 -16.84 6.97
C THR A 189 7.17 -16.53 5.48
N VAL A 190 8.08 -15.68 4.97
CA VAL A 190 8.08 -15.28 3.55
C VAL A 190 8.36 -16.48 2.65
N GLU A 191 9.35 -17.30 2.98
CA GLU A 191 9.72 -18.49 2.20
C GLU A 191 8.55 -19.48 2.07
N VAL A 192 7.79 -19.66 3.16
CA VAL A 192 6.59 -20.49 3.17
C VAL A 192 5.54 -19.95 2.21
N TYR A 193 5.27 -18.64 2.24
CA TYR A 193 4.29 -18.04 1.32
C TYR A 193 4.75 -18.04 -0.13
N ILE A 194 6.03 -17.79 -0.39
CA ILE A 194 6.60 -17.89 -1.74
C ILE A 194 6.50 -19.34 -2.25
N GLY A 195 6.79 -20.34 -1.41
CA GLY A 195 6.60 -21.74 -1.76
C GLY A 195 5.14 -22.09 -2.12
N ARG A 196 4.19 -21.58 -1.34
CA ARG A 196 2.74 -21.78 -1.61
C ARG A 196 2.30 -21.06 -2.89
N LEU A 197 2.75 -19.84 -3.12
CA LEU A 197 2.48 -19.10 -4.35
C LEU A 197 3.04 -19.83 -5.57
N ARG A 198 4.26 -20.34 -5.51
CA ARG A 198 4.85 -21.15 -6.59
C ARG A 198 4.05 -22.41 -6.86
N LYS A 199 3.56 -23.09 -5.84
CA LYS A 199 2.70 -24.28 -6.00
C LYS A 199 1.40 -23.96 -6.74
N LYS A 200 0.82 -22.77 -6.49
CA LYS A 200 -0.46 -22.34 -7.07
C LYS A 200 -0.30 -21.67 -8.45
N LEU A 201 0.73 -20.86 -8.60
CA LEU A 201 0.98 -20.03 -9.78
C LEU A 201 2.03 -20.63 -10.74
N GLY A 202 2.64 -21.76 -10.38
CA GLY A 202 3.77 -22.36 -11.10
C GLY A 202 5.12 -21.88 -10.57
N HIS A 203 6.12 -22.76 -10.65
CA HIS A 203 7.42 -22.56 -10.02
C HIS A 203 8.16 -21.33 -10.55
N GLU A 204 8.04 -21.05 -11.86
CA GLU A 204 8.71 -19.93 -12.52
C GLU A 204 8.03 -18.55 -12.26
N ALA A 205 6.82 -18.54 -11.72
CA ALA A 205 6.08 -17.30 -11.46
C ALA A 205 6.81 -16.34 -10.51
N ILE A 206 7.63 -16.88 -9.60
CA ILE A 206 8.43 -16.09 -8.67
C ILE A 206 9.84 -16.68 -8.62
N ARG A 207 10.86 -15.90 -8.99
CA ARG A 207 12.28 -16.30 -8.95
C ARG A 207 12.94 -15.85 -7.66
N THR A 208 13.81 -16.71 -7.12
CA THR A 208 14.72 -16.33 -6.02
C THR A 208 15.99 -15.75 -6.61
N ILE A 209 16.33 -14.53 -6.18
CA ILE A 209 17.60 -13.91 -6.49
C ILE A 209 18.47 -14.04 -5.23
N ARG A 210 19.44 -14.97 -5.30
CA ARG A 210 20.27 -15.36 -4.15
C ARG A 210 20.90 -14.12 -3.47
N GLY A 211 20.75 -14.02 -2.16
CA GLY A 211 21.26 -12.93 -1.34
C GLY A 211 20.50 -11.61 -1.43
N LEU A 212 19.52 -11.46 -2.35
CA LEU A 212 18.79 -10.21 -2.56
C LEU A 212 17.30 -10.33 -2.26
N GLY A 213 16.64 -11.44 -2.60
CA GLY A 213 15.20 -11.60 -2.37
C GLY A 213 14.48 -12.32 -3.52
N TYR A 214 13.32 -11.79 -3.89
CA TYR A 214 12.40 -12.41 -4.86
C TYR A 214 12.00 -11.41 -5.95
N ARG A 215 11.73 -11.92 -7.15
CA ARG A 215 11.20 -11.16 -8.27
C ARG A 215 10.15 -12.00 -9.01
N LEU A 216 9.16 -11.35 -9.62
CA LEU A 216 8.29 -12.05 -10.57
C LEU A 216 9.13 -12.65 -11.71
N GLY A 217 8.71 -13.80 -12.21
CA GLY A 217 9.34 -14.46 -13.35
C GLY A 217 9.37 -13.56 -14.58
N PRO A 218 10.19 -13.83 -15.58
CA PRO A 218 10.24 -13.01 -16.77
C PRO A 218 8.89 -13.05 -17.49
N VAL A 219 8.49 -11.90 -18.03
CA VAL A 219 7.62 -11.91 -19.21
C VAL A 219 8.45 -12.57 -20.30
N ASP A 220 8.05 -13.74 -20.76
CA ASP A 220 8.68 -14.32 -21.95
C ASP A 220 8.44 -13.35 -23.10
N HIS A 221 9.41 -12.51 -23.39
CA HIS A 221 9.58 -11.92 -24.70
C HIS A 221 10.10 -13.04 -25.61
N ALA A 222 9.24 -14.02 -25.85
CA ALA A 222 9.46 -14.97 -26.92
C ALA A 222 9.38 -14.17 -28.22
N SER A 223 10.56 -13.95 -28.79
CA SER A 223 10.86 -13.84 -30.23
C SER A 223 9.81 -13.10 -31.09
N GLN A 224 10.07 -11.85 -31.39
CA GLN A 224 9.78 -11.32 -32.72
C GLN A 224 11.10 -10.94 -33.41
#